data_a4645819fb1d960b8f8d27a6a0c65b38
#
_entry.id   a4645819fb1d960b8f8d27a6a0c65b38
#
_cell.length_a   1.000
_cell.length_b   1.000
_cell.length_c   1.000
_cell.angle_alpha   90.00
_cell.angle_beta   90.00
_cell.angle_gamma   90.00
#
_symmetry.space_group_name_H-M   'P 1'
#
loop_
_entity.id
_entity.type
_entity.pdbx_description
1 polymer ?
#
loop_
_entity_poly.entity_id
_entity_poly.type
_entity_poly.pdbx_seq_one_letter_code
_entity_poly.pdbx_strand_id
1 'polypeptide(L)'
;MSEEKITETADTANFQLGDSNHEFPIFDGTIGPSVIDISKLYAQTGRFTYDPGFTSTASCESKITYIDGDEGILLYRGYPIGELAEKSSFLETSYLLLKGELPNENEYNEFTSTIADEANVPSELHNFFSGFGGDAHPMAMLCGVVGGLSAYYHEATEITNASHRLEAGQRLIAKIPTIAAMAFRHSVGENFVQPVKELGYAENFLNMCFQKPTDSVPISSTLVRAMERIFILHADHEQNASTSTVRLASSSGANPYACIAAGIACLWGPAHGGANEAALKMLSEIGSVSRIPDYIKKAKDKNDPFRLMGFGHRVYKNYDPRATV
;
A
#
# COMPACT_ATOMS: atom_id res chain seq x y z
N MET A 1 18.98 11.68 -12.57
CA MET A 1 18.21 12.60 -11.72
C MET A 1 19.12 13.01 -10.58
N SER A 2 19.44 14.30 -10.47
CA SER A 2 20.21 14.84 -9.35
C SER A 2 19.44 14.59 -8.06
N GLU A 3 20.08 13.94 -7.10
CA GLU A 3 19.57 13.89 -5.73
C GLU A 3 19.56 15.35 -5.22
N GLU A 4 18.37 15.98 -5.22
CA GLU A 4 18.17 17.17 -4.41
C GLU A 4 18.27 16.72 -2.95
N LYS A 5 19.36 17.12 -2.31
CA LYS A 5 19.57 16.88 -0.88
C LYS A 5 18.59 17.73 -0.07
N ILE A 6 18.12 17.17 1.03
CA ILE A 6 17.46 17.92 2.12
C ILE A 6 18.29 19.19 2.35
N THR A 7 17.62 20.33 2.43
CA THR A 7 18.31 21.60 2.69
C THR A 7 18.58 21.65 4.19
N GLU A 8 19.88 21.58 4.55
CA GLU A 8 20.33 21.89 5.91
C GLU A 8 19.99 23.35 6.20
N THR A 9 19.22 23.62 7.23
CA THR A 9 18.93 24.99 7.66
C THR A 9 20.13 25.54 8.42
N ALA A 10 20.21 26.87 8.55
CA ALA A 10 21.18 27.50 9.44
C ALA A 10 20.86 27.26 10.92
N ASP A 11 19.68 26.69 11.20
CA ASP A 11 19.20 26.47 12.56
C ASP A 11 19.68 25.13 13.11
N THR A 12 20.01 25.12 14.41
CA THR A 12 20.41 23.92 15.15
C THR A 12 19.54 23.75 16.38
N ALA A 13 19.25 22.49 16.71
CA ALA A 13 18.62 22.13 17.97
C ALA A 13 19.70 21.95 19.05
N ASN A 14 19.53 22.62 20.17
CA ASN A 14 20.45 22.55 21.31
C ASN A 14 19.91 21.63 22.40
N PHE A 15 20.63 20.56 22.70
CA PHE A 15 20.30 19.61 23.78
C PHE A 15 21.28 19.76 24.92
N GLN A 16 20.79 20.23 26.05
CA GLN A 16 21.58 20.29 27.28
C GLN A 16 21.45 18.97 28.04
N LEU A 17 22.55 18.28 28.27
CA LEU A 17 22.63 17.03 29.00
C LEU A 17 23.63 17.16 30.16
N GLY A 18 23.11 17.46 31.34
CA GLY A 18 23.96 17.88 32.48
C GLY A 18 24.64 19.19 32.20
N ASP A 19 25.95 19.26 32.32
CA ASP A 19 26.75 20.47 32.07
C ASP A 19 27.21 20.58 30.58
N SER A 20 26.87 19.62 29.74
CA SER A 20 27.27 19.60 28.33
C SER A 20 26.14 20.05 27.40
N ASN A 21 26.47 20.87 26.42
CA ASN A 21 25.57 21.30 25.36
C ASN A 21 25.96 20.59 24.05
N HIS A 22 24.95 20.11 23.34
CA HIS A 22 25.11 19.38 22.08
C HIS A 22 24.21 19.98 21.00
N GLU A 23 24.76 20.20 19.81
CA GLU A 23 24.07 20.80 18.69
C GLU A 23 23.78 19.73 17.63
N PHE A 24 22.53 19.72 17.12
CA PHE A 24 22.08 18.82 16.08
C PHE A 24 21.46 19.61 14.93
N PRO A 25 21.78 19.26 13.66
CA PRO A 25 21.21 19.93 12.51
C PRO A 25 19.69 19.82 12.47
N ILE A 26 19.04 20.84 11.94
CA ILE A 26 17.62 20.84 11.60
C ILE A 26 17.50 20.77 10.09
N PHE A 27 16.62 19.91 9.59
CA PHE A 27 16.28 19.82 8.17
C PHE A 27 14.83 20.20 7.95
N ASP A 28 14.58 20.99 6.91
CA ASP A 28 13.24 21.34 6.47
C ASP A 28 12.84 20.49 5.26
N GLY A 29 11.62 19.96 5.29
CA GLY A 29 11.00 19.38 4.11
C GLY A 29 10.39 20.45 3.22
N THR A 30 10.04 20.10 1.98
CA THR A 30 9.28 20.98 1.07
C THR A 30 7.92 21.35 1.69
N ILE A 31 7.32 20.43 2.42
CA ILE A 31 6.09 20.59 3.22
C ILE A 31 6.21 19.73 4.48
N GLY A 32 5.49 20.13 5.53
CA GLY A 32 5.48 19.42 6.82
C GLY A 32 6.44 20.04 7.84
N PRO A 33 6.49 19.47 9.06
CA PRO A 33 7.35 19.95 10.12
C PRO A 33 8.83 19.68 9.85
N SER A 34 9.69 20.57 10.38
CA SER A 34 11.13 20.37 10.39
C SER A 34 11.51 19.16 11.24
N VAL A 35 12.65 18.55 10.94
CA VAL A 35 13.18 17.40 11.67
C VAL A 35 14.57 17.69 12.24
N ILE A 36 14.87 17.11 13.40
CA ILE A 36 16.19 17.18 14.03
C ILE A 36 16.98 15.93 13.63
N ASP A 37 18.14 16.11 13.01
CA ASP A 37 19.03 15.00 12.69
C ASP A 37 19.76 14.51 13.96
N ILE A 38 19.32 13.38 14.48
CA ILE A 38 19.91 12.73 15.65
C ILE A 38 20.92 11.63 15.30
N SER A 39 21.36 11.52 14.07
CA SER A 39 22.29 10.45 13.61
C SER A 39 23.59 10.40 14.42
N LYS A 40 24.05 11.54 14.95
CA LYS A 40 25.26 11.66 15.79
C LYS A 40 24.98 11.64 17.29
N LEU A 41 23.71 11.52 17.73
CA LEU A 41 23.35 11.62 19.14
C LEU A 41 24.14 10.63 20.02
N TYR A 42 24.18 9.36 19.63
CA TYR A 42 24.90 8.35 20.41
C TYR A 42 26.40 8.61 20.48
N ALA A 43 27.01 9.00 19.35
CA ALA A 43 28.45 9.28 19.29
C ALA A 43 28.84 10.47 20.17
N GLN A 44 27.99 11.48 20.30
CA GLN A 44 28.24 12.69 21.09
C GLN A 44 27.91 12.50 22.58
N THR A 45 26.89 11.70 22.90
CA THR A 45 26.29 11.69 24.25
C THR A 45 26.29 10.33 24.93
N GLY A 46 26.54 9.23 24.19
CA GLY A 46 26.37 7.86 24.68
C GLY A 46 24.92 7.47 24.96
N ARG A 47 23.92 8.25 24.47
CA ARG A 47 22.49 8.02 24.74
C ARG A 47 21.73 7.73 23.45
N PHE A 48 20.67 6.94 23.57
CA PHE A 48 19.67 6.68 22.52
C PHE A 48 18.38 7.45 22.84
N THR A 49 17.59 7.71 21.79
CA THR A 49 16.19 8.11 21.94
C THR A 49 15.32 6.92 22.27
N TYR A 50 14.16 7.14 22.87
CA TYR A 50 13.16 6.11 23.14
C TYR A 50 11.81 6.55 22.60
N ASP A 51 11.46 6.03 21.44
CA ASP A 51 10.19 6.29 20.74
C ASP A 51 9.71 4.98 20.05
N PRO A 52 9.20 4.00 20.82
CA PRO A 52 8.86 2.67 20.29
C PRO A 52 7.73 2.68 19.26
N GLY A 53 6.96 3.75 19.21
CA GLY A 53 5.84 3.92 18.25
C GLY A 53 6.16 4.81 17.06
N PHE A 54 7.39 5.32 16.96
CA PHE A 54 7.79 6.29 15.93
C PHE A 54 6.85 7.51 15.86
N THR A 55 6.30 7.93 17.01
CA THR A 55 5.32 9.03 17.09
C THR A 55 5.93 10.40 16.90
N SER A 56 7.24 10.52 17.13
CA SER A 56 8.04 11.75 17.01
C SER A 56 9.36 11.51 16.28
N THR A 57 9.44 10.44 15.48
CA THR A 57 10.67 10.04 14.78
C THR A 57 10.41 9.96 13.29
N ALA A 58 11.03 10.85 12.51
CA ALA A 58 11.10 10.73 11.07
C ALA A 58 12.08 9.59 10.69
N SER A 59 11.57 8.51 10.14
CA SER A 59 12.38 7.33 9.81
C SER A 59 13.03 7.38 8.43
N CYS A 60 12.58 8.28 7.57
CA CYS A 60 13.14 8.51 6.23
C CYS A 60 12.64 9.82 5.63
N GLU A 61 13.34 10.24 4.59
CA GLU A 61 12.84 11.21 3.61
C GLU A 61 11.97 10.51 2.56
N SER A 62 10.88 11.16 2.15
CA SER A 62 10.02 10.69 1.07
C SER A 62 9.52 11.85 0.23
N LYS A 63 9.47 11.66 -1.10
CA LYS A 63 8.86 12.60 -2.06
C LYS A 63 7.53 12.07 -2.61
N ILE A 64 6.97 11.01 -2.00
CA ILE A 64 5.83 10.28 -2.56
C ILE A 64 4.52 10.79 -1.98
N THR A 65 4.37 10.73 -0.67
CA THR A 65 3.09 11.02 -0.01
C THR A 65 3.29 12.02 1.12
N TYR A 66 2.38 12.97 1.22
CA TYR A 66 2.25 13.88 2.35
C TYR A 66 0.89 13.70 3.00
N ILE A 67 0.88 13.65 4.33
CA ILE A 67 -0.33 13.56 5.13
C ILE A 67 -0.31 14.64 6.21
N ASP A 68 -1.39 15.42 6.29
CA ASP A 68 -1.73 16.21 7.45
C ASP A 68 -3.00 15.65 8.09
N GLY A 69 -2.81 14.97 9.21
CA GLY A 69 -3.91 14.31 9.91
C GLY A 69 -4.84 15.27 10.64
N ASP A 70 -4.37 16.46 10.99
CA ASP A 70 -5.16 17.48 11.67
C ASP A 70 -6.07 18.20 10.68
N GLU A 71 -5.53 18.55 9.49
CA GLU A 71 -6.27 19.23 8.43
C GLU A 71 -7.03 18.25 7.50
N GLY A 72 -6.75 16.94 7.59
CA GLY A 72 -7.37 15.94 6.72
C GLY A 72 -6.87 16.01 5.28
N ILE A 73 -5.56 16.25 5.09
CA ILE A 73 -4.90 16.36 3.79
C ILE A 73 -4.16 15.05 3.49
N LEU A 74 -4.32 14.58 2.25
CA LEU A 74 -3.52 13.48 1.67
C LEU A 74 -3.16 13.86 0.25
N LEU A 75 -1.84 13.90 -0.03
CA LEU A 75 -1.32 14.22 -1.35
C LEU A 75 -0.43 13.08 -1.85
N TYR A 76 -0.56 12.70 -3.12
CA TYR A 76 0.39 11.85 -3.84
C TYR A 76 1.21 12.73 -4.77
N ARG A 77 2.52 12.84 -4.56
CA ARG A 77 3.42 13.70 -5.35
C ARG A 77 2.90 15.14 -5.48
N GLY A 78 2.21 15.65 -4.46
CA GLY A 78 1.60 16.97 -4.45
C GLY A 78 0.16 17.05 -4.99
N TYR A 79 -0.37 15.99 -5.61
CA TYR A 79 -1.75 15.94 -6.10
C TYR A 79 -2.72 15.51 -5.00
N PRO A 80 -3.82 16.24 -4.77
CA PRO A 80 -4.85 15.86 -3.80
C PRO A 80 -5.48 14.51 -4.14
N ILE A 81 -5.63 13.64 -3.13
CA ILE A 81 -6.17 12.29 -3.33
C ILE A 81 -7.56 12.28 -3.95
N GLY A 82 -8.42 13.24 -3.59
CA GLY A 82 -9.77 13.37 -4.16
C GLY A 82 -9.74 13.64 -5.66
N GLU A 83 -8.81 14.49 -6.13
CA GLU A 83 -8.66 14.77 -7.56
C GLU A 83 -8.16 13.55 -8.34
N LEU A 84 -7.18 12.85 -7.81
CA LEU A 84 -6.69 11.61 -8.44
C LEU A 84 -7.79 10.56 -8.51
N ALA A 85 -8.53 10.35 -7.44
CA ALA A 85 -9.63 9.39 -7.40
C ALA A 85 -10.79 9.76 -8.35
N GLU A 86 -11.00 11.04 -8.61
CA GLU A 86 -12.03 11.51 -9.52
C GLU A 86 -11.61 11.50 -10.99
N LYS A 87 -10.38 11.94 -11.28
CA LYS A 87 -9.94 12.30 -12.65
C LYS A 87 -8.96 11.30 -13.25
N SER A 88 -8.26 10.52 -12.44
CA SER A 88 -7.22 9.59 -12.92
C SER A 88 -7.69 8.13 -12.94
N SER A 89 -6.95 7.30 -13.67
CA SER A 89 -6.97 5.84 -13.55
C SER A 89 -5.97 5.38 -12.50
N PHE A 90 -6.09 4.12 -12.07
CA PHE A 90 -5.10 3.53 -11.16
C PHE A 90 -3.70 3.45 -11.80
N LEU A 91 -3.62 3.18 -13.09
CA LEU A 91 -2.32 3.11 -13.78
C LEU A 91 -1.67 4.49 -13.96
N GLU A 92 -2.44 5.57 -14.19
CA GLU A 92 -1.88 6.93 -14.12
C GLU A 92 -1.35 7.25 -12.73
N THR A 93 -2.10 6.89 -11.67
CA THR A 93 -1.65 7.07 -10.29
C THR A 93 -0.41 6.22 -9.98
N SER A 94 -0.35 4.98 -10.46
CA SER A 94 0.82 4.12 -10.31
C SER A 94 2.05 4.71 -10.99
N TYR A 95 1.88 5.24 -12.20
CA TYR A 95 2.95 5.94 -12.92
C TYR A 95 3.43 7.16 -12.12
N LEU A 96 2.50 8.00 -11.66
CA LEU A 96 2.80 9.17 -10.83
C LEU A 96 3.65 8.80 -9.60
N LEU A 97 3.25 7.76 -8.86
CA LEU A 97 3.98 7.32 -7.67
C LEU A 97 5.39 6.81 -8.00
N LEU A 98 5.55 6.08 -9.11
CA LEU A 98 6.83 5.51 -9.52
C LEU A 98 7.76 6.55 -10.17
N LYS A 99 7.23 7.46 -10.99
CA LYS A 99 8.02 8.38 -11.82
C LYS A 99 8.09 9.81 -11.28
N GLY A 100 7.11 10.23 -10.47
CA GLY A 100 7.06 11.54 -9.82
C GLY A 100 6.15 12.56 -10.48
N GLU A 101 5.71 12.32 -11.73
CA GLU A 101 4.82 13.18 -12.49
C GLU A 101 3.74 12.34 -13.18
N LEU A 102 2.61 12.96 -13.52
CA LEU A 102 1.58 12.29 -14.32
C LEU A 102 2.10 12.02 -15.74
N PRO A 103 1.75 10.87 -16.34
CA PRO A 103 2.21 10.53 -17.68
C PRO A 103 1.58 11.42 -18.74
N ASN A 104 2.32 11.73 -19.78
CA ASN A 104 1.72 12.16 -21.05
C ASN A 104 1.10 10.94 -21.77
N GLU A 105 0.40 11.19 -22.89
CA GLU A 105 -0.32 10.13 -23.62
C GLU A 105 0.58 8.99 -24.08
N ASN A 106 1.80 9.29 -24.57
CA ASN A 106 2.73 8.25 -25.02
C ASN A 106 3.27 7.43 -23.85
N GLU A 107 3.65 8.07 -22.77
CA GLU A 107 4.12 7.42 -21.54
C GLU A 107 3.03 6.57 -20.91
N TYR A 108 1.80 7.04 -20.92
CA TYR A 108 0.65 6.28 -20.44
C TYR A 108 0.42 5.02 -21.28
N ASN A 109 0.42 5.16 -22.59
CA ASN A 109 0.23 4.03 -23.51
C ASN A 109 1.35 3.00 -23.40
N GLU A 110 2.60 3.42 -23.28
CA GLU A 110 3.74 2.53 -23.07
C GLU A 110 3.64 1.80 -21.73
N PHE A 111 3.34 2.54 -20.66
CA PHE A 111 3.21 1.95 -19.32
C PHE A 111 2.07 0.95 -19.24
N THR A 112 0.89 1.29 -19.74
CA THR A 112 -0.29 0.40 -19.74
C THR A 112 -0.05 -0.85 -20.58
N SER A 113 0.62 -0.72 -21.74
CA SER A 113 1.00 -1.88 -22.56
C SER A 113 1.97 -2.80 -21.81
N THR A 114 2.97 -2.25 -21.14
CA THR A 114 3.93 -3.01 -20.32
C THR A 114 3.22 -3.78 -19.21
N ILE A 115 2.29 -3.14 -18.49
CA ILE A 115 1.51 -3.78 -17.43
C ILE A 115 0.62 -4.90 -17.98
N ALA A 116 -0.05 -4.67 -19.13
CA ALA A 116 -0.91 -5.67 -19.74
C ALA A 116 -0.11 -6.88 -20.24
N ASP A 117 1.06 -6.66 -20.83
CA ASP A 117 1.94 -7.73 -21.33
C ASP A 117 2.51 -8.59 -20.18
N GLU A 118 2.75 -7.99 -19.03
CA GLU A 118 3.27 -8.67 -17.84
C GLU A 118 2.19 -9.27 -16.93
N ALA A 119 0.89 -9.11 -17.23
CA ALA A 119 -0.20 -9.54 -16.35
C ALA A 119 -0.29 -11.06 -16.13
N ASN A 120 0.16 -11.86 -17.10
CA ASN A 120 0.17 -13.32 -16.95
C ASN A 120 1.23 -13.77 -15.94
N VAL A 121 0.89 -14.82 -15.18
CA VAL A 121 1.83 -15.50 -14.28
C VAL A 121 2.37 -16.78 -14.92
N PRO A 122 3.58 -17.23 -14.53
CA PRO A 122 4.09 -18.54 -14.97
C PRO A 122 3.09 -19.66 -14.70
N SER A 123 2.89 -20.55 -15.68
CA SER A 123 1.90 -21.63 -15.62
C SER A 123 2.13 -22.58 -14.43
N GLU A 124 3.39 -22.76 -14.04
CA GLU A 124 3.80 -23.58 -12.90
C GLU A 124 3.29 -23.04 -11.57
N LEU A 125 3.04 -21.72 -11.46
CA LEU A 125 2.43 -21.12 -10.27
C LEU A 125 0.98 -21.58 -10.04
N HIS A 126 0.29 -22.07 -11.06
CA HIS A 126 -1.02 -22.70 -10.89
C HIS A 126 -0.93 -23.93 -9.97
N ASN A 127 0.15 -24.71 -10.09
CA ASN A 127 0.38 -25.87 -9.24
C ASN A 127 0.71 -25.48 -7.80
N PHE A 128 1.21 -24.27 -7.59
CA PHE A 128 1.51 -23.76 -6.25
C PHE A 128 0.24 -23.63 -5.41
N PHE A 129 -0.89 -23.27 -6.03
CA PHE A 129 -2.18 -23.19 -5.36
C PHE A 129 -2.71 -24.56 -4.91
N SER A 130 -2.36 -25.63 -5.58
CA SER A 130 -2.78 -26.99 -5.18
C SER A 130 -2.19 -27.45 -3.84
N GLY A 131 -1.15 -26.78 -3.37
CA GLY A 131 -0.56 -27.04 -2.05
C GLY A 131 -1.31 -26.35 -0.89
N PHE A 132 -2.25 -25.44 -1.17
CA PHE A 132 -3.07 -24.80 -0.15
C PHE A 132 -4.38 -25.56 0.06
N GLY A 133 -4.85 -25.62 1.33
CA GLY A 133 -6.19 -26.13 1.63
C GLY A 133 -7.29 -25.24 1.02
N GLY A 134 -8.47 -25.79 0.78
CA GLY A 134 -9.61 -25.03 0.22
C GLY A 134 -10.13 -23.92 1.16
N ASP A 135 -9.77 -23.95 2.44
CA ASP A 135 -10.08 -22.95 3.45
C ASP A 135 -8.91 -21.98 3.73
N ALA A 136 -7.84 -22.05 2.93
CA ALA A 136 -6.67 -21.19 3.07
C ALA A 136 -7.06 -19.71 2.88
N HIS A 137 -6.56 -18.86 3.79
CA HIS A 137 -6.82 -17.43 3.72
C HIS A 137 -6.19 -16.83 2.46
N PRO A 138 -6.91 -16.01 1.65
CA PRO A 138 -6.38 -15.44 0.40
C PRO A 138 -5.07 -14.66 0.59
N MET A 139 -4.91 -13.95 1.71
CA MET A 139 -3.66 -13.23 2.00
C MET A 139 -2.48 -14.16 2.24
N ALA A 140 -2.70 -15.36 2.81
CA ALA A 140 -1.63 -16.36 2.97
C ALA A 140 -1.16 -16.87 1.59
N MET A 141 -2.12 -17.17 0.70
CA MET A 141 -1.82 -17.57 -0.66
C MET A 141 -1.08 -16.47 -1.42
N LEU A 142 -1.58 -15.22 -1.36
CA LEU A 142 -0.94 -14.08 -2.01
C LEU A 142 0.51 -13.89 -1.53
N CYS A 143 0.73 -13.93 -0.23
CA CYS A 143 2.07 -13.80 0.36
C CYS A 143 3.02 -14.88 -0.15
N GLY A 144 2.59 -16.14 -0.12
CA GLY A 144 3.40 -17.29 -0.57
C GLY A 144 3.71 -17.24 -2.06
N VAL A 145 2.71 -16.96 -2.89
CA VAL A 145 2.87 -16.95 -4.36
C VAL A 145 3.72 -15.76 -4.81
N VAL A 146 3.52 -14.57 -4.24
CA VAL A 146 4.34 -13.39 -4.57
C VAL A 146 5.81 -13.61 -4.19
N GLY A 147 6.08 -14.22 -3.02
CA GLY A 147 7.44 -14.62 -2.66
C GLY A 147 8.04 -15.63 -3.64
N GLY A 148 7.21 -16.57 -4.13
CA GLY A 148 7.56 -17.58 -5.12
C GLY A 148 7.95 -17.01 -6.48
N LEU A 149 7.50 -15.80 -6.85
CA LEU A 149 7.90 -15.14 -8.11
C LEU A 149 9.43 -14.98 -8.22
N SER A 150 10.13 -14.86 -7.10
CA SER A 150 11.59 -14.77 -7.09
C SER A 150 12.30 -15.98 -7.70
N ALA A 151 11.61 -17.13 -7.77
CA ALA A 151 12.14 -18.35 -8.40
C ALA A 151 12.02 -18.33 -9.92
N TYR A 152 11.31 -17.37 -10.52
CA TYR A 152 11.07 -17.26 -11.96
C TYR A 152 11.77 -16.06 -12.59
N TYR A 153 11.98 -14.99 -11.84
CA TYR A 153 12.54 -13.73 -12.32
C TYR A 153 13.88 -13.46 -11.64
N HIS A 154 14.95 -13.87 -12.28
CA HIS A 154 16.31 -13.78 -11.73
C HIS A 154 17.09 -12.57 -12.22
N GLU A 155 16.72 -12.01 -13.38
CA GLU A 155 17.52 -10.99 -14.08
C GLU A 155 17.40 -9.59 -13.44
N ALA A 156 16.26 -9.29 -12.83
CA ALA A 156 15.96 -7.96 -12.27
C ALA A 156 15.72 -8.00 -10.77
N THR A 157 16.65 -8.56 -10.00
CA THR A 157 16.49 -8.77 -8.54
C THR A 157 17.38 -7.88 -7.68
N GLU A 158 18.33 -7.14 -8.29
CA GLU A 158 19.25 -6.29 -7.55
C GLU A 158 18.59 -4.97 -7.17
N ILE A 159 18.33 -4.76 -5.88
CA ILE A 159 17.62 -3.59 -5.37
C ILE A 159 18.44 -2.29 -5.41
N THR A 160 19.77 -2.37 -5.52
CA THR A 160 20.63 -1.20 -5.70
C THR A 160 20.58 -0.64 -7.12
N ASN A 161 20.16 -1.46 -8.09
CA ASN A 161 19.96 -1.06 -9.47
C ASN A 161 18.56 -0.45 -9.68
N ALA A 162 18.52 0.82 -10.12
CA ALA A 162 17.25 1.55 -10.29
C ALA A 162 16.35 0.94 -11.39
N SER A 163 16.94 0.41 -12.48
CA SER A 163 16.18 -0.23 -13.56
C SER A 163 15.56 -1.55 -13.09
N HIS A 164 16.28 -2.34 -12.30
CA HIS A 164 15.76 -3.58 -11.73
C HIS A 164 14.59 -3.31 -10.77
N ARG A 165 14.70 -2.27 -9.92
CA ARG A 165 13.58 -1.86 -9.04
C ARG A 165 12.36 -1.46 -9.84
N LEU A 166 12.53 -0.71 -10.91
CA LEU A 166 11.41 -0.27 -11.75
C LEU A 166 10.75 -1.47 -12.45
N GLU A 167 11.54 -2.33 -13.08
CA GLU A 167 11.05 -3.52 -13.76
C GLU A 167 10.32 -4.47 -12.80
N ALA A 168 10.92 -4.77 -11.65
CA ALA A 168 10.27 -5.60 -10.63
C ALA A 168 8.98 -4.95 -10.10
N GLY A 169 8.97 -3.63 -9.91
CA GLY A 169 7.80 -2.87 -9.48
C GLY A 169 6.66 -2.95 -10.50
N GLN A 170 6.94 -2.73 -11.79
CA GLN A 170 5.97 -2.86 -12.87
C GLN A 170 5.43 -4.28 -12.97
N ARG A 171 6.31 -5.29 -12.90
CA ARG A 171 5.94 -6.70 -12.93
C ARG A 171 5.04 -7.10 -11.75
N LEU A 172 5.34 -6.60 -10.55
CA LEU A 172 4.50 -6.83 -9.38
C LEU A 172 3.13 -6.16 -9.51
N ILE A 173 3.07 -4.91 -9.97
CA ILE A 173 1.80 -4.22 -10.25
C ILE A 173 0.98 -5.04 -11.26
N ALA A 174 1.61 -5.55 -12.30
CA ALA A 174 0.94 -6.33 -13.35
C ALA A 174 0.39 -7.68 -12.83
N LYS A 175 1.16 -8.41 -12.02
CA LYS A 175 0.86 -9.81 -11.64
C LYS A 175 0.03 -9.95 -10.37
N ILE A 176 0.09 -9.00 -9.44
CA ILE A 176 -0.64 -9.09 -8.17
C ILE A 176 -2.15 -9.23 -8.37
N PRO A 177 -2.84 -8.51 -9.28
CA PRO A 177 -4.25 -8.72 -9.53
C PRO A 177 -4.58 -10.14 -10.00
N THR A 178 -3.75 -10.70 -10.88
CA THR A 178 -3.92 -12.08 -11.37
C THR A 178 -3.77 -13.09 -10.22
N ILE A 179 -2.72 -12.94 -9.40
CA ILE A 179 -2.49 -13.81 -8.24
C ILE A 179 -3.62 -13.67 -7.20
N ALA A 180 -4.09 -12.46 -6.95
CA ALA A 180 -5.20 -12.21 -6.03
C ALA A 180 -6.52 -12.83 -6.54
N ALA A 181 -6.80 -12.73 -7.84
CA ALA A 181 -7.96 -13.37 -8.45
C ALA A 181 -7.85 -14.90 -8.40
N MET A 182 -6.66 -15.46 -8.62
CA MET A 182 -6.41 -16.89 -8.46
C MET A 182 -6.64 -17.35 -7.01
N ALA A 183 -6.16 -16.58 -6.02
CA ALA A 183 -6.39 -16.86 -4.61
C ALA A 183 -7.89 -16.86 -4.26
N PHE A 184 -8.62 -15.87 -4.77
CA PHE A 184 -10.08 -15.80 -4.60
C PHE A 184 -10.77 -17.03 -5.23
N ARG A 185 -10.49 -17.34 -6.48
CA ARG A 185 -11.11 -18.49 -7.17
C ARG A 185 -10.77 -19.82 -6.52
N HIS A 186 -9.54 -19.98 -6.04
CA HIS A 186 -9.15 -21.16 -5.27
C HIS A 186 -10.01 -21.30 -4.01
N SER A 187 -10.23 -20.22 -3.26
CA SER A 187 -11.01 -20.23 -2.02
C SER A 187 -12.51 -20.57 -2.25
N VAL A 188 -13.03 -20.35 -3.45
CA VAL A 188 -14.42 -20.68 -3.80
C VAL A 188 -14.53 -21.93 -4.68
N GLY A 189 -13.42 -22.63 -4.95
CA GLY A 189 -13.39 -23.87 -5.73
C GLY A 189 -13.67 -23.70 -7.22
N GLU A 190 -13.38 -22.51 -7.78
CA GLU A 190 -13.59 -22.20 -9.19
C GLU A 190 -12.28 -22.25 -9.99
N ASN A 191 -12.40 -22.52 -11.31
CA ASN A 191 -11.24 -22.48 -12.21
C ASN A 191 -10.68 -21.08 -12.36
N PHE A 192 -9.37 -20.98 -12.54
CA PHE A 192 -8.69 -19.72 -12.81
C PHE A 192 -9.08 -19.14 -14.17
N VAL A 193 -9.26 -17.82 -14.22
CA VAL A 193 -9.47 -17.04 -15.43
C VAL A 193 -8.20 -16.28 -15.75
N GLN A 194 -7.75 -16.36 -16.99
CA GLN A 194 -6.55 -15.66 -17.44
C GLN A 194 -6.85 -14.17 -17.66
N PRO A 195 -5.86 -13.29 -17.47
CA PRO A 195 -6.01 -11.89 -17.83
C PRO A 195 -6.24 -11.71 -19.32
N VAL A 196 -7.07 -10.73 -19.67
CA VAL A 196 -7.40 -10.33 -21.05
C VAL A 196 -6.71 -9.01 -21.34
N LYS A 197 -5.84 -8.98 -22.35
CA LYS A 197 -4.95 -7.83 -22.64
C LYS A 197 -5.72 -6.55 -22.98
N GLU A 198 -6.88 -6.68 -23.61
CA GLU A 198 -7.71 -5.59 -24.11
C GLU A 198 -8.54 -4.91 -23.01
N LEU A 199 -8.64 -5.52 -21.83
CA LEU A 199 -9.39 -4.95 -20.71
C LEU A 199 -8.52 -3.98 -19.90
N GLY A 200 -9.17 -2.94 -19.38
CA GLY A 200 -8.53 -2.04 -18.40
C GLY A 200 -8.15 -2.77 -17.11
N TYR A 201 -7.24 -2.20 -16.33
CA TYR A 201 -6.63 -2.85 -15.17
C TYR A 201 -7.67 -3.34 -14.13
N ALA A 202 -8.57 -2.46 -13.69
CA ALA A 202 -9.60 -2.82 -12.71
C ALA A 202 -10.67 -3.74 -13.33
N GLU A 203 -11.04 -3.51 -14.58
CA GLU A 203 -11.98 -4.37 -15.30
C GLU A 203 -11.43 -5.78 -15.44
N ASN A 204 -10.15 -5.91 -15.78
CA ASN A 204 -9.48 -7.20 -15.90
C ASN A 204 -9.41 -7.94 -14.55
N PHE A 205 -9.12 -7.24 -13.46
CA PHE A 205 -9.18 -7.83 -12.13
C PHE A 205 -10.57 -8.36 -11.78
N LEU A 206 -11.62 -7.57 -12.03
CA LEU A 206 -13.01 -7.99 -11.79
C LEU A 206 -13.40 -9.17 -12.72
N ASN A 207 -12.96 -9.14 -13.98
CA ASN A 207 -13.14 -10.22 -14.92
C ASN A 207 -12.53 -11.53 -14.40
N MET A 208 -11.27 -11.48 -13.98
CA MET A 208 -10.58 -12.66 -13.44
C MET A 208 -11.24 -13.19 -12.16
N CYS A 209 -11.75 -12.32 -11.31
CA CYS A 209 -12.41 -12.74 -10.07
C CYS A 209 -13.80 -13.36 -10.30
N PHE A 210 -14.65 -12.71 -11.10
CA PHE A 210 -16.10 -12.96 -11.04
C PHE A 210 -16.70 -13.47 -12.34
N GLN A 211 -16.09 -13.22 -13.50
CA GLN A 211 -16.65 -13.65 -14.78
C GLN A 211 -16.53 -15.17 -14.96
N LYS A 212 -17.62 -15.78 -15.45
CA LYS A 212 -17.62 -17.19 -15.86
C LYS A 212 -17.50 -17.27 -17.38
N PRO A 213 -16.93 -18.35 -17.94
CA PRO A 213 -16.82 -18.51 -19.38
C PRO A 213 -18.17 -18.50 -20.11
N THR A 214 -19.26 -18.75 -19.39
CA THR A 214 -20.64 -18.74 -19.90
C THR A 214 -21.33 -17.39 -19.81
N ASP A 215 -20.72 -16.41 -19.15
CA ASP A 215 -21.33 -15.10 -18.95
C ASP A 215 -21.24 -14.29 -20.24
N SER A 216 -22.39 -13.77 -20.68
CA SER A 216 -22.49 -12.89 -21.84
C SER A 216 -22.62 -11.40 -21.47
N VAL A 217 -22.73 -11.12 -20.18
CA VAL A 217 -22.94 -9.73 -19.68
C VAL A 217 -21.59 -9.13 -19.30
N PRO A 218 -21.20 -7.98 -19.87
CA PRO A 218 -19.99 -7.28 -19.47
C PRO A 218 -20.04 -6.84 -17.99
N ILE A 219 -18.87 -6.67 -17.40
CA ILE A 219 -18.77 -6.07 -16.05
C ILE A 219 -19.30 -4.65 -16.09
N SER A 220 -20.09 -4.31 -15.09
CA SER A 220 -20.67 -2.96 -14.98
C SER A 220 -19.57 -1.89 -14.91
N SER A 221 -19.67 -0.87 -15.75
CA SER A 221 -18.75 0.28 -15.72
C SER A 221 -18.74 1.00 -14.36
N THR A 222 -19.86 0.95 -13.63
CA THR A 222 -19.92 1.48 -12.26
C THR A 222 -19.02 0.66 -11.31
N LEU A 223 -19.01 -0.67 -11.42
CA LEU A 223 -18.13 -1.52 -10.61
C LEU A 223 -16.66 -1.32 -10.99
N VAL A 224 -16.38 -1.21 -12.29
CA VAL A 224 -15.01 -0.91 -12.77
C VAL A 224 -14.53 0.42 -12.18
N ARG A 225 -15.34 1.47 -12.28
CA ARG A 225 -14.98 2.79 -11.73
C ARG A 225 -14.84 2.77 -10.21
N ALA A 226 -15.68 2.05 -9.49
CA ALA A 226 -15.57 1.89 -8.04
C ALA A 226 -14.26 1.19 -7.68
N MET A 227 -13.88 0.15 -8.40
CA MET A 227 -12.62 -0.58 -8.16
C MET A 227 -11.38 0.27 -8.47
N GLU A 228 -11.40 1.05 -9.56
CA GLU A 228 -10.35 2.04 -9.86
C GLU A 228 -10.13 2.99 -8.67
N ARG A 229 -11.22 3.57 -8.15
CA ARG A 229 -11.16 4.47 -7.00
C ARG A 229 -10.60 3.77 -5.76
N ILE A 230 -11.05 2.56 -5.46
CA ILE A 230 -10.53 1.77 -4.34
C ILE A 230 -9.03 1.56 -4.48
N PHE A 231 -8.53 1.20 -5.66
CA PHE A 231 -7.11 1.01 -5.90
C PHE A 231 -6.32 2.31 -5.71
N ILE A 232 -6.81 3.44 -6.26
CA ILE A 232 -6.16 4.75 -6.09
C ILE A 232 -6.09 5.14 -4.62
N LEU A 233 -7.20 5.03 -3.88
CA LEU A 233 -7.29 5.41 -2.46
C LEU A 233 -6.41 4.54 -1.54
N HIS A 234 -6.01 3.35 -2.00
CA HIS A 234 -5.17 2.42 -1.25
C HIS A 234 -3.75 2.29 -1.81
N ALA A 235 -3.38 3.08 -2.82
CA ALA A 235 -2.10 2.93 -3.50
C ALA A 235 -0.91 3.25 -2.60
N ASP A 236 -1.01 4.27 -1.75
CA ASP A 236 0.01 4.62 -0.77
C ASP A 236 -0.58 5.33 0.45
N HIS A 237 0.09 5.22 1.58
CA HIS A 237 -0.26 5.95 2.80
C HIS A 237 0.99 6.17 3.66
N GLU A 238 2.01 6.81 3.08
CA GLU A 238 3.25 7.17 3.74
C GLU A 238 3.98 5.96 4.36
N GLN A 239 4.56 6.13 5.55
CA GLN A 239 5.27 5.07 6.29
C GLN A 239 4.31 4.20 7.11
N ASN A 240 3.30 3.62 6.45
CA ASN A 240 2.48 2.58 7.07
C ASN A 240 3.31 1.33 7.40
N ALA A 241 2.72 0.40 8.15
CA ALA A 241 3.44 -0.79 8.63
C ALA A 241 4.00 -1.66 7.49
N SER A 242 3.28 -1.83 6.38
CA SER A 242 3.77 -2.62 5.24
C SER A 242 4.88 -1.90 4.48
N THR A 243 4.77 -0.60 4.24
CA THR A 243 5.84 0.20 3.61
C THR A 243 7.12 0.13 4.45
N SER A 244 7.03 0.34 5.76
CA SER A 244 8.17 0.23 6.68
C SER A 244 8.76 -1.18 6.70
N THR A 245 7.93 -2.23 6.63
CA THR A 245 8.39 -3.63 6.55
C THR A 245 9.14 -3.89 5.24
N VAL A 246 8.63 -3.42 4.10
CA VAL A 246 9.33 -3.54 2.79
C VAL A 246 10.68 -2.84 2.84
N ARG A 247 10.75 -1.62 3.38
CA ARG A 247 12.01 -0.89 3.55
C ARG A 247 12.99 -1.64 4.46
N LEU A 248 12.52 -2.17 5.58
CA LEU A 248 13.36 -2.94 6.50
C LEU A 248 13.89 -4.21 5.81
N ALA A 249 13.02 -4.97 5.13
CA ALA A 249 13.43 -6.17 4.39
C ALA A 249 14.46 -5.83 3.30
N SER A 250 14.21 -4.76 2.54
CA SER A 250 15.12 -4.33 1.46
C SER A 250 16.48 -3.84 1.97
N SER A 251 16.57 -3.36 3.20
CA SER A 251 17.85 -2.91 3.79
C SER A 251 18.88 -4.04 3.92
N SER A 252 18.44 -5.30 3.92
CA SER A 252 19.31 -6.48 3.92
C SER A 252 19.81 -6.87 2.50
N GLY A 253 19.40 -6.19 1.45
CA GLY A 253 19.67 -6.58 0.06
C GLY A 253 18.74 -7.69 -0.47
N ALA A 254 17.64 -8.00 0.22
CA ALA A 254 16.68 -8.99 -0.23
C ALA A 254 16.02 -8.57 -1.56
N ASN A 255 15.71 -9.55 -2.43
CA ASN A 255 15.13 -9.27 -3.73
C ASN A 255 13.72 -8.63 -3.61
N PRO A 256 13.25 -7.88 -4.63
CA PRO A 256 12.00 -7.13 -4.58
C PRO A 256 10.76 -7.99 -4.26
N TYR A 257 10.67 -9.20 -4.79
CA TYR A 257 9.52 -10.11 -4.58
C TYR A 257 9.44 -10.57 -3.13
N ALA A 258 10.59 -10.91 -2.51
CA ALA A 258 10.65 -11.26 -1.11
C ALA A 258 10.30 -10.07 -0.20
N CYS A 259 10.77 -8.86 -0.55
CA CYS A 259 10.44 -7.64 0.19
C CYS A 259 8.94 -7.34 0.15
N ILE A 260 8.31 -7.47 -1.02
CA ILE A 260 6.86 -7.25 -1.16
C ILE A 260 6.06 -8.37 -0.47
N ALA A 261 6.51 -9.62 -0.51
CA ALA A 261 5.88 -10.70 0.27
C ALA A 261 5.89 -10.40 1.78
N ALA A 262 6.99 -9.86 2.32
CA ALA A 262 7.05 -9.39 3.70
C ALA A 262 6.06 -8.25 3.99
N GLY A 263 5.90 -7.30 3.06
CA GLY A 263 4.89 -6.24 3.13
C GLY A 263 3.47 -6.81 3.13
N ILE A 264 3.18 -7.81 2.30
CA ILE A 264 1.88 -8.49 2.23
C ILE A 264 1.59 -9.23 3.55
N ALA A 265 2.59 -9.90 4.13
CA ALA A 265 2.46 -10.54 5.44
C ALA A 265 2.12 -9.53 6.53
N CYS A 266 2.76 -8.36 6.52
CA CYS A 266 2.45 -7.27 7.44
C CYS A 266 1.05 -6.69 7.21
N LEU A 267 0.66 -6.51 5.93
CA LEU A 267 -0.65 -5.99 5.53
C LEU A 267 -1.80 -6.87 6.03
N TRP A 268 -1.59 -8.17 6.13
CA TRP A 268 -2.59 -9.11 6.63
C TRP A 268 -2.93 -8.92 8.13
N GLY A 269 -2.09 -8.24 8.89
CA GLY A 269 -2.31 -8.01 10.31
C GLY A 269 -3.61 -7.26 10.61
N PRO A 270 -4.33 -7.61 11.71
CA PRO A 270 -5.64 -7.02 12.06
C PRO A 270 -5.57 -5.52 12.40
N ALA A 271 -4.39 -5.03 12.74
CA ALA A 271 -4.16 -3.59 13.00
C ALA A 271 -3.74 -2.82 11.74
N HIS A 272 -3.79 -3.43 10.56
CA HIS A 272 -3.44 -2.84 9.27
C HIS A 272 -4.52 -3.20 8.23
N GLY A 273 -4.18 -3.85 7.11
CA GLY A 273 -5.17 -4.22 6.08
C GLY A 273 -6.25 -5.18 6.56
N GLY A 274 -5.99 -6.02 7.56
CA GLY A 274 -6.98 -6.87 8.22
C GLY A 274 -8.13 -6.11 8.90
N ALA A 275 -8.02 -4.78 9.09
CA ALA A 275 -9.10 -3.95 9.58
C ALA A 275 -10.30 -3.91 8.63
N ASN A 276 -10.08 -3.99 7.31
CA ASN A 276 -11.14 -4.06 6.31
C ASN A 276 -11.94 -5.36 6.43
N GLU A 277 -11.26 -6.48 6.64
CA GLU A 277 -11.91 -7.77 6.92
C GLU A 277 -12.74 -7.73 8.20
N ALA A 278 -12.21 -7.11 9.25
CA ALA A 278 -12.92 -6.94 10.51
C ALA A 278 -14.19 -6.07 10.33
N ALA A 279 -14.13 -5.03 9.50
CA ALA A 279 -15.30 -4.21 9.17
C ALA A 279 -16.39 -5.02 8.42
N LEU A 280 -15.99 -5.84 7.43
CA LEU A 280 -16.94 -6.73 6.72
C LEU A 280 -17.57 -7.77 7.66
N LYS A 281 -16.79 -8.37 8.57
CA LYS A 281 -17.31 -9.30 9.59
C LYS A 281 -18.32 -8.61 10.50
N MET A 282 -18.03 -7.41 10.97
CA MET A 282 -18.95 -6.60 11.78
C MET A 282 -20.24 -6.30 11.01
N LEU A 283 -20.16 -5.88 9.75
CA LEU A 283 -21.36 -5.61 8.93
C LEU A 283 -22.19 -6.89 8.74
N SER A 284 -21.55 -8.03 8.53
CA SER A 284 -22.21 -9.32 8.43
C SER A 284 -22.89 -9.73 9.76
N GLU A 285 -22.25 -9.45 10.89
CA GLU A 285 -22.83 -9.68 12.23
C GLU A 285 -24.04 -8.77 12.48
N ILE A 286 -23.98 -7.50 12.10
CA ILE A 286 -25.14 -6.58 12.16
C ILE A 286 -26.27 -7.11 11.29
N GLY A 287 -25.99 -7.51 10.06
CA GLY A 287 -26.86 -8.27 9.15
C GLY A 287 -28.05 -7.49 8.58
N SER A 288 -28.60 -6.51 9.30
CA SER A 288 -29.73 -5.69 8.80
C SER A 288 -29.73 -4.29 9.38
N VAL A 289 -30.27 -3.34 8.61
CA VAL A 289 -30.39 -1.92 9.02
C VAL A 289 -31.17 -1.76 10.32
N SER A 290 -32.19 -2.59 10.57
CA SER A 290 -33.01 -2.53 11.79
C SER A 290 -32.20 -2.81 13.07
N ARG A 291 -31.07 -3.52 12.99
CA ARG A 291 -30.22 -3.84 14.14
C ARG A 291 -29.15 -2.79 14.44
N ILE A 292 -28.92 -1.84 13.52
CA ILE A 292 -27.91 -0.79 13.70
C ILE A 292 -28.04 -0.03 15.02
N PRO A 293 -29.26 0.40 15.47
CA PRO A 293 -29.39 1.12 16.73
C PRO A 293 -28.89 0.34 17.95
N ASP A 294 -29.04 -0.99 17.97
CA ASP A 294 -28.57 -1.81 19.07
C ASP A 294 -27.06 -1.95 19.10
N TYR A 295 -26.44 -2.09 17.92
CA TYR A 295 -24.98 -2.13 17.82
C TYR A 295 -24.33 -0.78 18.14
N ILE A 296 -24.98 0.34 17.78
CA ILE A 296 -24.53 1.68 18.22
C ILE A 296 -24.59 1.83 19.74
N LYS A 297 -25.62 1.28 20.41
CA LYS A 297 -25.67 1.27 21.88
C LYS A 297 -24.53 0.48 22.47
N LYS A 298 -24.23 -0.72 21.95
CA LYS A 298 -23.06 -1.52 22.35
C LYS A 298 -21.75 -0.75 22.18
N ALA A 299 -21.55 -0.12 21.01
CA ALA A 299 -20.33 0.65 20.73
C ALA A 299 -20.11 1.85 21.67
N LYS A 300 -21.21 2.43 22.20
CA LYS A 300 -21.19 3.52 23.17
C LYS A 300 -21.03 3.06 24.61
N ASP A 301 -21.29 1.80 24.91
CA ASP A 301 -21.10 1.23 26.25
C ASP A 301 -19.63 0.86 26.43
N LYS A 302 -18.95 1.52 27.38
CA LYS A 302 -17.54 1.27 27.69
C LYS A 302 -17.27 -0.13 28.22
N ASN A 303 -18.30 -0.81 28.77
CA ASN A 303 -18.20 -2.16 29.32
C ASN A 303 -18.50 -3.24 28.29
N ASP A 304 -19.10 -2.90 27.13
CA ASP A 304 -19.33 -3.85 26.04
C ASP A 304 -18.03 -4.05 25.26
N PRO A 305 -17.65 -5.29 24.95
CA PRO A 305 -16.47 -5.58 24.14
C PRO A 305 -16.60 -5.20 22.66
N PHE A 306 -17.82 -4.93 22.18
CA PHE A 306 -18.07 -4.58 20.79
C PHE A 306 -17.36 -3.27 20.43
N ARG A 307 -16.71 -3.29 19.25
CA ARG A 307 -16.03 -2.11 18.66
C ARG A 307 -16.58 -1.85 17.26
N LEU A 308 -16.81 -0.58 16.98
CA LEU A 308 -17.25 -0.14 15.66
C LEU A 308 -16.03 -0.14 14.70
N MET A 309 -15.89 -1.22 13.94
CA MET A 309 -14.80 -1.38 12.98
C MET A 309 -15.02 -0.49 11.75
N GLY A 310 -13.94 -0.02 11.14
CA GLY A 310 -13.99 0.92 10.01
C GLY A 310 -14.19 2.39 10.43
N PHE A 311 -14.20 2.68 11.72
CA PHE A 311 -14.28 4.03 12.27
C PHE A 311 -13.07 4.34 13.13
N GLY A 312 -12.63 5.60 13.09
CA GLY A 312 -11.42 6.04 13.78
C GLY A 312 -10.16 5.72 12.98
N HIS A 313 -9.21 6.63 13.00
CA HIS A 313 -7.92 6.50 12.35
C HIS A 313 -6.83 7.05 13.27
N ARG A 314 -5.64 6.45 13.22
CA ARG A 314 -4.55 6.85 14.10
C ARG A 314 -3.97 8.22 13.72
N VAL A 315 -3.93 8.52 12.43
CA VAL A 315 -3.35 9.75 11.87
C VAL A 315 -4.38 10.85 11.77
N TYR A 316 -5.52 10.59 11.11
CA TYR A 316 -6.57 11.60 10.92
C TYR A 316 -7.35 11.86 12.20
N LYS A 317 -7.34 13.11 12.67
CA LYS A 317 -8.09 13.55 13.85
C LYS A 317 -9.44 14.16 13.51
N ASN A 318 -9.54 14.76 12.33
CA ASN A 318 -10.77 15.40 11.86
C ASN A 318 -11.55 14.42 10.94
N TYR A 319 -11.06 14.19 9.73
CA TYR A 319 -11.66 13.25 8.79
C TYR A 319 -10.57 12.67 7.86
N ASP A 320 -10.82 11.47 7.35
CA ASP A 320 -9.98 10.86 6.33
C ASP A 320 -10.46 11.33 4.94
N PRO A 321 -9.66 12.06 4.15
CA PRO A 321 -10.09 12.59 2.84
C PRO A 321 -10.48 11.50 1.85
N ARG A 322 -10.03 10.26 2.04
CA ARG A 322 -10.44 9.12 1.23
C ARG A 322 -11.91 8.74 1.45
N ALA A 323 -12.44 8.98 2.63
CA ALA A 323 -13.83 8.66 2.96
C ALA A 323 -14.85 9.59 2.27
N THR A 324 -14.40 10.70 1.68
CA THR A 324 -15.26 11.63 0.94
C THR A 324 -15.55 11.12 -0.48
N VAL A 325 -14.66 10.32 -1.05
CA VAL A 325 -14.77 9.74 -2.39
C VAL A 325 -15.63 8.47 -2.38
#